data_832e44aee0d49ea1066a35f72563f848
#
_entry.id   832e44aee0d49ea1066a35f72563f848
#
_cell.length_a   1.000
_cell.length_b   1.000
_cell.length_c   1.000
_cell.angle_alpha   90.00
_cell.angle_beta   90.00
_cell.angle_gamma   90.00
#
_symmetry.space_group_name_H-M   'P 1'
#
loop_
_entity.id
_entity.type
_entity.pdbx_description
1 polymer ?
#
loop_
_entity_poly.entity_id
_entity_poly.type
_entity_poly.pdbx_seq_one_letter_code
_entity_poly.pdbx_strand_id
1 'polypeptide(L)'
;MGNKAFDVTALGELLIDFTENGSSAQGNPMLEANPGGAPCNVLAMLEKLGKKTAFIGKVGNDMFGTQLKNAVEEVGIDTRNLVIDNEVHTTLAFVHTYPDGDRDFSFYRNPGADMMLTKDEIQEDLIRDSRIFHFGTLSSTHEGVREATRYAIDVAKEAGCIVSFDPNLRPPLWKSLDDAKAEIEYGLGKCDILKISDNEVEFLFGTTDYDKGAALLKE
;
A
#
# COMPACT_ATOMS: atom_id res chain seq x y z
N MET A 1 4.13 28.48 -0.53
CA MET A 1 4.38 27.07 -0.88
C MET A 1 4.83 27.03 -2.33
N GLY A 2 6.03 26.51 -2.61
CA GLY A 2 6.53 26.37 -4.00
C GLY A 2 5.61 25.46 -4.82
N ASN A 3 5.71 25.60 -6.15
CA ASN A 3 4.91 24.78 -7.06
C ASN A 3 5.53 23.35 -7.05
N LYS A 4 4.94 22.41 -6.31
CA LYS A 4 5.35 20.99 -6.25
C LYS A 4 4.94 20.29 -7.53
N ALA A 5 5.75 19.36 -8.04
CA ALA A 5 5.47 18.61 -9.26
C ALA A 5 4.31 17.63 -9.09
N PHE A 6 4.18 17.04 -7.89
CA PHE A 6 3.16 16.05 -7.57
C PHE A 6 2.20 16.55 -6.50
N ASP A 7 0.93 16.19 -6.63
CA ASP A 7 -0.06 16.36 -5.57
C ASP A 7 0.13 15.29 -4.49
N VAL A 8 0.36 14.03 -4.89
CA VAL A 8 0.58 12.90 -3.97
C VAL A 8 1.64 11.96 -4.50
N THR A 9 2.61 11.61 -3.66
CA THR A 9 3.47 10.43 -3.86
C THR A 9 3.12 9.39 -2.80
N ALA A 10 2.96 8.13 -3.21
CA ALA A 10 2.71 7.04 -2.29
C ALA A 10 3.80 5.98 -2.32
N LEU A 11 4.08 5.37 -1.17
CA LEU A 11 4.95 4.22 -1.01
C LEU A 11 4.16 3.03 -0.49
N GLY A 12 4.36 1.87 -1.09
CA GLY A 12 3.79 0.63 -0.60
C GLY A 12 3.78 -0.51 -1.60
N GLU A 13 2.85 -1.42 -1.41
CA GLU A 13 2.68 -2.59 -2.26
C GLU A 13 1.98 -2.26 -3.58
N LEU A 14 2.39 -2.98 -4.61
CA LEU A 14 1.70 -3.12 -5.89
C LEU A 14 1.72 -4.62 -6.22
N LEU A 15 0.55 -5.22 -6.39
CA LEU A 15 0.37 -6.66 -6.44
C LEU A 15 -0.78 -7.05 -7.39
N ILE A 16 -0.91 -8.34 -7.65
CA ILE A 16 -2.08 -8.88 -8.37
C ILE A 16 -3.08 -9.45 -7.38
N ASP A 17 -4.31 -8.96 -7.45
CA ASP A 17 -5.48 -9.56 -6.78
C ASP A 17 -6.18 -10.51 -7.76
N PHE A 18 -6.07 -11.82 -7.51
CA PHE A 18 -6.85 -12.82 -8.22
C PHE A 18 -8.24 -12.95 -7.61
N THR A 19 -9.27 -12.63 -8.41
CA THR A 19 -10.67 -12.76 -8.01
C THR A 19 -11.35 -13.83 -8.85
N GLU A 20 -12.30 -14.57 -8.27
CA GLU A 20 -13.08 -15.56 -9.00
C GLU A 20 -13.95 -14.88 -10.07
N ASN A 21 -13.88 -15.41 -11.30
CA ASN A 21 -14.67 -14.95 -12.44
C ASN A 21 -15.31 -16.13 -13.17
N GLY A 22 -16.20 -16.87 -12.46
CA GLY A 22 -16.95 -18.00 -12.97
C GLY A 22 -16.14 -19.29 -13.08
N SER A 23 -16.58 -20.19 -13.97
CA SER A 23 -15.99 -21.51 -14.17
C SER A 23 -15.75 -21.79 -15.66
N SER A 24 -14.68 -22.52 -15.96
CA SER A 24 -14.38 -23.01 -17.29
C SER A 24 -15.38 -24.10 -17.74
N ALA A 25 -15.34 -24.47 -19.02
CA ALA A 25 -16.16 -25.57 -19.55
C ALA A 25 -15.91 -26.93 -18.86
N GLN A 26 -14.73 -27.09 -18.22
CA GLN A 26 -14.38 -28.27 -17.44
C GLN A 26 -14.79 -28.18 -15.96
N GLY A 27 -15.44 -27.08 -15.54
CA GLY A 27 -15.87 -26.85 -14.15
C GLY A 27 -14.76 -26.31 -13.23
N ASN A 28 -13.59 -25.97 -13.76
CA ASN A 28 -12.53 -25.37 -12.96
C ASN A 28 -12.80 -23.88 -12.72
N PRO A 29 -12.50 -23.32 -11.52
CA PRO A 29 -12.63 -21.90 -11.26
C PRO A 29 -11.73 -21.10 -12.21
N MET A 30 -12.26 -20.02 -12.76
CA MET A 30 -11.49 -19.03 -13.52
C MET A 30 -11.17 -17.85 -12.60
N LEU A 31 -9.94 -17.34 -12.72
CA LEU A 31 -9.48 -16.22 -11.91
C LEU A 31 -9.12 -15.05 -12.83
N GLU A 32 -9.57 -13.87 -12.44
CA GLU A 32 -9.20 -12.61 -13.09
C GLU A 32 -8.03 -11.97 -12.32
N ALA A 33 -6.97 -11.62 -13.05
CA ALA A 33 -5.77 -10.99 -12.49
C ALA A 33 -5.94 -9.47 -12.50
N ASN A 34 -6.31 -8.91 -11.37
CA ASN A 34 -6.56 -7.48 -11.22
C ASN A 34 -5.34 -6.76 -10.63
N PRO A 35 -4.89 -5.62 -11.19
CA PRO A 35 -3.94 -4.75 -10.51
C PRO A 35 -4.50 -4.28 -9.17
N GLY A 36 -3.74 -4.46 -8.10
CA GLY A 36 -4.10 -4.15 -6.73
C GLY A 36 -2.96 -3.50 -5.96
N GLY A 37 -3.21 -3.23 -4.69
CA GLY A 37 -2.33 -2.49 -3.79
C GLY A 37 -3.00 -1.20 -3.32
N ALA A 38 -3.17 -1.07 -2.00
CA ALA A 38 -3.93 0.05 -1.44
C ALA A 38 -3.36 1.42 -1.82
N PRO A 39 -2.03 1.67 -1.77
CA PRO A 39 -1.47 2.95 -2.16
C PRO A 39 -1.73 3.28 -3.64
N CYS A 40 -1.57 2.31 -4.55
CA CYS A 40 -1.83 2.51 -5.97
C CYS A 40 -3.30 2.77 -6.28
N ASN A 41 -4.23 2.14 -5.55
CA ASN A 41 -5.66 2.41 -5.71
C ASN A 41 -6.01 3.87 -5.37
N VAL A 42 -5.39 4.44 -4.34
CA VAL A 42 -5.52 5.87 -3.99
C VAL A 42 -4.97 6.74 -5.13
N LEU A 43 -3.75 6.44 -5.61
CA LEU A 43 -3.13 7.22 -6.69
C LEU A 43 -3.96 7.16 -7.98
N ALA A 44 -4.43 5.97 -8.38
CA ALA A 44 -5.24 5.79 -9.58
C ALA A 44 -6.56 6.59 -9.54
N MET A 45 -7.20 6.65 -8.37
CA MET A 45 -8.39 7.50 -8.20
C MET A 45 -8.03 8.99 -8.31
N LEU A 46 -6.90 9.41 -7.74
CA LEU A 46 -6.45 10.80 -7.79
C LEU A 46 -6.10 11.21 -9.23
N GLU A 47 -5.47 10.35 -10.04
CA GLU A 47 -5.23 10.61 -11.47
C GLU A 47 -6.56 10.83 -12.23
N LYS A 48 -7.57 9.99 -11.98
CA LYS A 48 -8.92 10.17 -12.55
C LYS A 48 -9.58 11.49 -12.14
N LEU A 49 -9.18 12.06 -10.99
CA LEU A 49 -9.61 13.37 -10.51
C LEU A 49 -8.69 14.51 -11.00
N GLY A 50 -7.78 14.24 -11.94
CA GLY A 50 -6.88 15.24 -12.55
C GLY A 50 -5.73 15.69 -11.65
N LYS A 51 -5.35 14.86 -10.65
CA LYS A 51 -4.19 15.10 -9.80
C LYS A 51 -2.96 14.42 -10.40
N LYS A 52 -1.78 14.96 -10.09
CA LYS A 52 -0.49 14.38 -10.49
C LYS A 52 0.05 13.51 -9.38
N THR A 53 0.31 12.24 -9.70
CA THR A 53 0.74 11.27 -8.69
C THR A 53 2.03 10.55 -9.07
N ALA A 54 2.75 10.04 -8.06
CA ALA A 54 3.92 9.20 -8.24
C ALA A 54 3.88 8.02 -7.27
N PHE A 55 4.44 6.88 -7.69
CA PHE A 55 4.49 5.68 -6.90
C PHE A 55 5.93 5.24 -6.61
N ILE A 56 6.16 4.84 -5.37
CA ILE A 56 7.40 4.24 -4.88
C ILE A 56 7.09 2.82 -4.42
N GLY A 57 7.72 1.84 -5.06
CA GLY A 57 7.50 0.43 -4.73
C GLY A 57 8.37 -0.50 -5.54
N LYS A 58 8.11 -1.81 -5.40
CA LYS A 58 8.91 -2.83 -6.07
C LYS A 58 8.03 -3.99 -6.52
N VAL A 59 8.27 -4.47 -7.76
CA VAL A 59 7.60 -5.64 -8.35
C VAL A 59 8.65 -6.57 -8.94
N GLY A 60 8.29 -7.82 -9.18
CA GLY A 60 9.19 -8.80 -9.78
C GLY A 60 9.42 -8.59 -11.28
N ASN A 61 10.56 -9.07 -11.77
CA ASN A 61 10.84 -9.18 -13.21
C ASN A 61 10.10 -10.39 -13.80
N ASP A 62 8.77 -10.32 -13.81
CA ASP A 62 7.88 -11.38 -14.28
C ASP A 62 6.69 -10.80 -15.07
N MET A 63 5.82 -11.68 -15.57
CA MET A 63 4.66 -11.26 -16.35
C MET A 63 3.72 -10.35 -15.58
N PHE A 64 3.57 -10.56 -14.26
CA PHE A 64 2.70 -9.80 -13.41
C PHE A 64 3.30 -8.42 -13.07
N GLY A 65 4.61 -8.35 -12.79
CA GLY A 65 5.31 -7.08 -12.63
C GLY A 65 5.20 -6.21 -13.88
N THR A 66 5.33 -6.81 -15.08
CA THR A 66 5.12 -6.12 -16.35
C THR A 66 3.67 -5.64 -16.50
N GLN A 67 2.68 -6.48 -16.19
CA GLN A 67 1.26 -6.11 -16.23
C GLN A 67 0.95 -4.94 -15.29
N LEU A 68 1.45 -5.00 -14.07
CA LEU A 68 1.25 -3.96 -13.05
C LEU A 68 1.87 -2.64 -13.46
N LYS A 69 3.13 -2.66 -13.92
CA LYS A 69 3.80 -1.45 -14.43
C LYS A 69 2.99 -0.79 -15.54
N ASN A 70 2.58 -1.56 -16.55
CA ASN A 70 1.79 -1.03 -17.65
C ASN A 70 0.45 -0.43 -17.16
N ALA A 71 -0.24 -1.11 -16.25
CA ALA A 71 -1.52 -0.65 -15.72
C ALA A 71 -1.40 0.69 -14.96
N VAL A 72 -0.38 0.87 -14.14
CA VAL A 72 -0.20 2.13 -13.41
C VAL A 72 0.29 3.27 -14.31
N GLU A 73 1.11 2.97 -15.33
CA GLU A 73 1.54 3.95 -16.34
C GLU A 73 0.37 4.39 -17.23
N GLU A 74 -0.52 3.46 -17.61
CA GLU A 74 -1.72 3.76 -18.43
C GLU A 74 -2.69 4.71 -17.70
N VAL A 75 -2.78 4.61 -16.37
CA VAL A 75 -3.59 5.53 -15.55
C VAL A 75 -2.96 6.91 -15.45
N GLY A 76 -1.63 7.04 -15.64
CA GLY A 76 -0.88 8.31 -15.59
C GLY A 76 0.00 8.47 -14.35
N ILE A 77 0.09 7.46 -13.49
CA ILE A 77 0.95 7.48 -12.30
C ILE A 77 2.42 7.48 -12.73
N ASP A 78 3.24 8.38 -12.18
CA ASP A 78 4.68 8.40 -12.41
C ASP A 78 5.35 7.19 -11.74
N THR A 79 6.01 6.35 -12.54
CA THR A 79 6.61 5.08 -12.11
C THR A 79 8.13 5.11 -12.05
N ARG A 80 8.76 6.29 -12.05
CA ARG A 80 10.24 6.39 -12.02
C ARG A 80 10.88 5.66 -10.85
N ASN A 81 10.18 5.53 -9.72
CA ASN A 81 10.63 4.76 -8.57
C ASN A 81 9.86 3.44 -8.38
N LEU A 82 9.34 2.86 -9.46
CA LEU A 82 8.91 1.47 -9.46
C LEU A 82 10.11 0.59 -9.80
N VAL A 83 10.68 -0.04 -8.79
CA VAL A 83 11.87 -0.89 -8.91
C VAL A 83 11.47 -2.28 -9.40
N ILE A 84 12.30 -2.86 -10.26
CA ILE A 84 12.10 -4.24 -10.77
C ILE A 84 13.10 -5.17 -10.07
N ASP A 85 12.59 -6.16 -9.35
CA ASP A 85 13.39 -7.20 -8.68
C ASP A 85 13.64 -8.37 -9.65
N ASN A 86 14.90 -8.77 -9.78
CA ASN A 86 15.29 -9.86 -10.70
C ASN A 86 15.29 -11.25 -10.03
N GLU A 87 15.14 -11.30 -8.71
CA GLU A 87 15.27 -12.53 -7.92
C GLU A 87 13.94 -12.93 -7.25
N VAL A 88 13.15 -11.93 -6.83
CA VAL A 88 11.90 -12.15 -6.09
C VAL A 88 10.70 -11.80 -6.96
N HIS A 89 9.72 -12.69 -6.98
CA HIS A 89 8.52 -12.55 -7.79
C HIS A 89 7.55 -11.51 -7.24
N THR A 90 6.72 -11.00 -8.15
CA THR A 90 5.59 -10.13 -7.82
C THR A 90 4.66 -10.80 -6.81
N THR A 91 4.24 -10.06 -5.80
CA THR A 91 3.24 -10.53 -4.81
C THR A 91 1.90 -10.83 -5.48
N LEU A 92 1.30 -11.95 -5.10
CA LEU A 92 -0.03 -12.35 -5.53
C LEU A 92 -0.94 -12.49 -4.29
N ALA A 93 -2.18 -12.03 -4.43
CA ALA A 93 -3.24 -12.27 -3.48
C ALA A 93 -4.40 -12.99 -4.18
N PHE A 94 -4.96 -14.00 -3.54
CA PHE A 94 -6.16 -14.69 -4.01
C PHE A 94 -7.31 -14.28 -3.09
N VAL A 95 -8.35 -13.71 -3.69
CA VAL A 95 -9.52 -13.20 -2.97
C VAL A 95 -10.66 -14.19 -3.17
N HIS A 96 -11.07 -14.82 -2.09
CA HIS A 96 -12.29 -15.63 -2.04
C HIS A 96 -13.43 -14.77 -1.49
N THR A 97 -14.53 -14.70 -2.21
CA THR A 97 -15.75 -14.00 -1.76
C THR A 97 -16.78 -15.02 -1.34
N TYR A 98 -17.21 -14.95 -0.10
CA TYR A 98 -18.27 -15.80 0.45
C TYR A 98 -19.67 -15.34 -0.01
N PRO A 99 -20.71 -16.22 0.04
CA PRO A 99 -22.08 -15.87 -0.38
C PRO A 99 -22.72 -14.73 0.42
N ASP A 100 -22.25 -14.46 1.64
CA ASP A 100 -22.68 -13.35 2.49
C ASP A 100 -21.98 -12.02 2.15
N GLY A 101 -21.02 -12.06 1.20
CA GLY A 101 -20.25 -10.88 0.76
C GLY A 101 -18.97 -10.66 1.54
N ASP A 102 -18.66 -11.48 2.53
CA ASP A 102 -17.38 -11.45 3.23
C ASP A 102 -16.25 -11.95 2.32
N ARG A 103 -15.01 -11.57 2.64
CA ARG A 103 -13.84 -11.87 1.83
C ARG A 103 -12.73 -12.48 2.66
N ASP A 104 -12.13 -13.52 2.12
CA ASP A 104 -10.89 -14.10 2.64
C ASP A 104 -9.74 -13.92 1.64
N PHE A 105 -8.52 -13.80 2.16
CA PHE A 105 -7.33 -13.52 1.37
C PHE A 105 -6.25 -14.55 1.63
N SER A 106 -5.73 -15.14 0.55
CA SER A 106 -4.53 -15.96 0.59
C SER A 106 -3.39 -15.24 -0.14
N PHE A 107 -2.31 -14.92 0.57
CA PHE A 107 -1.18 -14.18 0.03
C PHE A 107 -0.02 -15.11 -0.34
N TYR A 108 0.48 -14.95 -1.54
CA TYR A 108 1.76 -15.51 -2.00
C TYR A 108 2.81 -14.39 -1.98
N ARG A 109 3.34 -14.16 -0.77
CA ARG A 109 4.22 -13.05 -0.41
C ARG A 109 5.26 -13.51 0.64
N ASN A 110 6.05 -14.56 0.29
CA ASN A 110 7.01 -15.15 1.24
C ASN A 110 8.35 -15.51 0.59
N PRO A 111 9.20 -14.52 0.24
CA PRO A 111 8.91 -13.09 0.15
C PRO A 111 8.19 -12.72 -1.14
N GLY A 112 7.58 -11.54 -1.17
CA GLY A 112 7.15 -10.85 -2.39
C GLY A 112 8.11 -9.72 -2.73
N ALA A 113 8.21 -9.32 -3.99
CA ALA A 113 9.14 -8.28 -4.43
C ALA A 113 8.94 -6.94 -3.71
N ASP A 114 7.69 -6.59 -3.37
CA ASP A 114 7.36 -5.39 -2.62
C ASP A 114 8.00 -5.33 -1.22
N MET A 115 8.30 -6.50 -0.61
CA MET A 115 9.01 -6.59 0.67
C MET A 115 10.51 -6.31 0.56
N MET A 116 11.05 -6.35 -0.66
CA MET A 116 12.48 -6.24 -0.93
C MET A 116 12.93 -4.81 -1.29
N LEU A 117 12.02 -3.84 -1.24
CA LEU A 117 12.38 -2.43 -1.41
C LEU A 117 13.32 -2.00 -0.28
N THR A 118 14.44 -1.39 -0.67
CA THR A 118 15.45 -0.89 0.27
C THR A 118 15.46 0.63 0.31
N LYS A 119 16.02 1.18 1.36
CA LYS A 119 16.12 2.62 1.52
C LYS A 119 17.01 3.27 0.42
N ASP A 120 18.05 2.56 -0.05
CA ASP A 120 18.96 3.08 -1.08
C ASP A 120 18.30 3.16 -2.47
N GLU A 121 17.14 2.51 -2.65
CA GLU A 121 16.34 2.56 -3.88
C GLU A 121 15.32 3.71 -3.87
N ILE A 122 15.17 4.44 -2.76
CA ILE A 122 14.23 5.56 -2.66
C ILE A 122 14.76 6.78 -3.41
N GLN A 123 14.00 7.25 -4.39
CA GLN A 123 14.25 8.51 -5.08
C GLN A 123 13.60 9.66 -4.31
N GLU A 124 14.40 10.33 -3.47
CA GLU A 124 13.92 11.39 -2.58
C GLU A 124 13.26 12.56 -3.31
N ASP A 125 13.71 12.87 -4.53
CA ASP A 125 13.17 13.98 -5.32
C ASP A 125 11.67 13.84 -5.59
N LEU A 126 11.15 12.61 -5.78
CA LEU A 126 9.71 12.36 -5.90
C LEU A 126 8.96 12.76 -4.62
N ILE A 127 9.53 12.46 -3.46
CA ILE A 127 8.94 12.79 -2.16
C ILE A 127 9.06 14.31 -1.94
N ARG A 128 10.26 14.85 -2.10
CA ARG A 128 10.55 16.29 -1.88
C ARG A 128 9.72 17.19 -2.78
N ASP A 129 9.34 16.70 -3.97
CA ASP A 129 8.55 17.45 -4.95
C ASP A 129 7.03 17.14 -4.87
N SER A 130 6.59 16.55 -3.75
CA SER A 130 5.19 16.21 -3.50
C SER A 130 4.58 17.07 -2.40
N ARG A 131 3.27 17.35 -2.51
CA ARG A 131 2.50 18.03 -1.45
C ARG A 131 2.14 17.07 -0.33
N ILE A 132 1.75 15.85 -0.69
CA ILE A 132 1.33 14.80 0.24
C ILE A 132 2.19 13.57 0.00
N PHE A 133 2.66 12.95 1.06
CA PHE A 133 3.24 11.61 1.05
C PHE A 133 2.29 10.64 1.72
N HIS A 134 1.93 9.55 1.02
CA HIS A 134 0.96 8.55 1.51
C HIS A 134 1.62 7.19 1.68
N PHE A 135 1.28 6.48 2.76
CA PHE A 135 1.76 5.12 3.02
C PHE A 135 0.76 4.29 3.84
N GLY A 136 1.00 2.98 3.86
CA GLY A 136 0.24 2.02 4.67
C GLY A 136 1.16 1.05 5.42
N THR A 137 0.58 0.10 6.16
CA THR A 137 1.37 -0.80 7.01
C THR A 137 1.92 -2.04 6.29
N LEU A 138 1.44 -2.39 5.10
CA LEU A 138 1.98 -3.54 4.37
C LEU A 138 3.47 -3.38 4.06
N SER A 139 3.92 -2.15 3.84
CA SER A 139 5.34 -1.81 3.70
C SER A 139 6.12 -1.77 5.02
N SER A 140 5.52 -2.23 6.13
CA SER A 140 6.19 -2.40 7.43
C SER A 140 6.27 -3.85 7.90
N THR A 141 5.73 -4.79 7.12
CA THR A 141 5.67 -6.22 7.49
C THR A 141 7.02 -6.95 7.41
N HIS A 142 8.02 -6.36 6.75
CA HIS A 142 9.38 -6.91 6.62
C HIS A 142 10.42 -5.83 6.92
N GLU A 143 11.55 -6.22 7.51
CA GLU A 143 12.55 -5.29 8.04
C GLU A 143 13.09 -4.31 6.97
N GLY A 144 13.48 -4.81 5.79
CA GLY A 144 14.05 -3.97 4.73
C GLY A 144 13.09 -2.89 4.24
N VAL A 145 11.88 -3.27 3.86
CA VAL A 145 10.87 -2.31 3.37
C VAL A 145 10.37 -1.40 4.50
N ARG A 146 10.38 -1.86 5.75
CA ARG A 146 10.08 -1.04 6.92
C ARG A 146 11.10 0.09 7.07
N GLU A 147 12.40 -0.22 6.94
CA GLU A 147 13.46 0.79 6.98
C GLU A 147 13.29 1.80 5.83
N ALA A 148 13.01 1.33 4.62
CA ALA A 148 12.75 2.18 3.46
C ALA A 148 11.54 3.11 3.67
N THR A 149 10.45 2.56 4.23
CA THR A 149 9.24 3.33 4.54
C THR A 149 9.50 4.41 5.58
N ARG A 150 10.19 4.08 6.67
CA ARG A 150 10.54 5.04 7.72
C ARG A 150 11.45 6.15 7.20
N TYR A 151 12.43 5.79 6.37
CA TYR A 151 13.28 6.75 5.70
C TYR A 151 12.47 7.70 4.79
N ALA A 152 11.56 7.17 3.97
CA ALA A 152 10.71 7.97 3.11
C ALA A 152 9.80 8.94 3.90
N ILE A 153 9.27 8.50 5.05
CA ILE A 153 8.48 9.36 5.95
C ILE A 153 9.34 10.50 6.49
N ASP A 154 10.58 10.22 6.93
CA ASP A 154 11.47 11.26 7.45
C ASP A 154 11.83 12.28 6.36
N VAL A 155 12.13 11.84 5.12
CA VAL A 155 12.34 12.72 3.95
C VAL A 155 11.10 13.59 3.68
N ALA A 156 9.90 13.01 3.75
CA ALA A 156 8.65 13.74 3.53
C ALA A 156 8.45 14.84 4.60
N LYS A 157 8.71 14.53 5.86
CA LYS A 157 8.62 15.52 6.95
C LYS A 157 9.66 16.63 6.81
N GLU A 158 10.91 16.31 6.50
CA GLU A 158 11.96 17.31 6.22
C GLU A 158 11.60 18.24 5.05
N ALA A 159 10.94 17.69 4.02
CA ALA A 159 10.48 18.45 2.85
C ALA A 159 9.20 19.26 3.10
N GLY A 160 8.60 19.16 4.29
CA GLY A 160 7.35 19.83 4.65
C GLY A 160 6.13 19.28 3.92
N CYS A 161 6.15 18.01 3.52
CA CYS A 161 4.98 17.33 2.98
C CYS A 161 3.95 17.06 4.08
N ILE A 162 2.67 17.05 3.72
CA ILE A 162 1.61 16.47 4.54
C ILE A 162 1.76 14.96 4.48
N VAL A 163 1.82 14.29 5.63
CA VAL A 163 1.93 12.84 5.71
C VAL A 163 0.55 12.22 5.89
N SER A 164 0.13 11.39 4.93
CA SER A 164 -1.15 10.67 4.93
C SER A 164 -0.91 9.19 5.20
N PHE A 165 -1.70 8.62 6.10
CA PHE A 165 -1.57 7.24 6.54
C PHE A 165 -2.90 6.49 6.48
N ASP A 166 -2.89 5.28 5.94
CA ASP A 166 -3.95 4.28 6.02
C ASP A 166 -3.33 2.99 6.58
N PRO A 167 -3.64 2.56 7.81
CA PRO A 167 -3.12 1.31 8.36
C PRO A 167 -3.33 0.13 7.43
N ASN A 168 -4.53 0.02 6.87
CA ASN A 168 -4.93 -1.04 5.94
C ASN A 168 -4.49 -2.42 6.44
N LEU A 169 -4.80 -2.70 7.71
CA LEU A 169 -4.35 -3.88 8.44
C LEU A 169 -4.77 -5.19 7.74
N ARG A 170 -3.81 -6.05 7.53
CA ARG A 170 -4.00 -7.43 7.04
C ARG A 170 -3.38 -8.40 8.03
N PRO A 171 -4.12 -8.88 9.05
CA PRO A 171 -3.59 -9.73 10.11
C PRO A 171 -2.75 -10.92 9.63
N PRO A 172 -3.14 -11.65 8.56
CA PRO A 172 -2.36 -12.81 8.10
C PRO A 172 -0.94 -12.49 7.59
N LEU A 173 -0.62 -11.23 7.32
CA LEU A 173 0.70 -10.81 6.82
C LEU A 173 1.69 -10.46 7.93
N TRP A 174 1.25 -10.47 9.18
CA TRP A 174 2.07 -10.10 10.32
C TRP A 174 2.58 -11.34 11.07
N LYS A 175 3.79 -11.25 11.62
CA LYS A 175 4.35 -12.28 12.50
C LYS A 175 3.60 -12.38 13.82
N SER A 176 3.14 -11.23 14.32
CA SER A 176 2.27 -11.11 15.48
C SER A 176 1.36 -9.89 15.37
N LEU A 177 0.24 -9.90 16.06
CA LEU A 177 -0.65 -8.73 16.15
C LEU A 177 -0.04 -7.59 16.97
N ASP A 178 0.88 -7.89 17.88
CA ASP A 178 1.62 -6.87 18.64
C ASP A 178 2.58 -6.11 17.72
N ASP A 179 3.26 -6.79 16.77
CA ASP A 179 4.08 -6.12 15.76
C ASP A 179 3.20 -5.21 14.87
N ALA A 180 2.02 -5.69 14.45
CA ALA A 180 1.09 -4.90 13.67
C ALA A 180 0.66 -3.63 14.42
N LYS A 181 0.31 -3.78 15.70
CA LYS A 181 -0.11 -2.67 16.56
C LYS A 181 1.01 -1.64 16.71
N ALA A 182 2.24 -2.08 16.97
CA ALA A 182 3.40 -1.19 17.11
C ALA A 182 3.67 -0.38 15.83
N GLU A 183 3.52 -1.00 14.65
CA GLU A 183 3.72 -0.28 13.37
C GLU A 183 2.55 0.66 13.03
N ILE A 184 1.33 0.34 13.44
CA ILE A 184 0.20 1.27 13.33
C ILE A 184 0.44 2.47 14.26
N GLU A 185 0.80 2.25 15.52
CA GLU A 185 1.11 3.31 16.49
C GLU A 185 2.26 4.20 16.00
N TYR A 186 3.29 3.62 15.38
CA TYR A 186 4.35 4.40 14.74
C TYR A 186 3.78 5.32 13.63
N GLY A 187 2.94 4.77 12.74
CA GLY A 187 2.30 5.53 11.66
C GLY A 187 1.41 6.66 12.18
N LEU A 188 0.62 6.39 13.23
CA LEU A 188 -0.21 7.39 13.91
C LEU A 188 0.64 8.56 14.44
N GLY A 189 1.79 8.28 15.05
CA GLY A 189 2.71 9.31 15.55
C GLY A 189 3.43 10.12 14.46
N LYS A 190 3.31 9.72 13.20
CA LYS A 190 3.98 10.39 12.05
C LYS A 190 3.02 11.12 11.13
N CYS A 191 1.75 10.74 11.06
CA CYS A 191 0.81 11.26 10.07
C CYS A 191 0.15 12.58 10.49
N ASP A 192 -0.25 13.34 9.47
CA ASP A 192 -1.07 14.55 9.58
C ASP A 192 -2.52 14.26 9.16
N ILE A 193 -2.70 13.28 8.28
CA ILE A 193 -4.01 12.79 7.80
C ILE A 193 -4.08 11.29 8.03
N LEU A 194 -5.13 10.85 8.72
CA LEU A 194 -5.41 9.45 8.97
C LEU A 194 -6.72 9.02 8.28
N LYS A 195 -6.67 7.95 7.50
CA LYS A 195 -7.84 7.13 7.16
C LYS A 195 -7.76 5.85 7.99
N ILE A 196 -8.81 5.50 8.69
CA ILE A 196 -8.87 4.29 9.51
C ILE A 196 -10.26 3.66 9.40
N SER A 197 -10.34 2.34 9.40
CA SER A 197 -11.61 1.58 9.41
C SER A 197 -12.10 1.33 10.84
N ASP A 198 -13.38 0.95 10.97
CA ASP A 198 -14.00 0.52 12.22
C ASP A 198 -13.29 -0.68 12.85
N ASN A 199 -12.96 -1.69 12.04
CA ASN A 199 -12.22 -2.88 12.48
C ASN A 199 -10.83 -2.53 13.03
N GLU A 200 -10.16 -1.55 12.44
CA GLU A 200 -8.86 -1.07 12.92
C GLU A 200 -8.99 -0.28 14.22
N VAL A 201 -10.05 0.52 14.37
CA VAL A 201 -10.37 1.19 15.63
C VAL A 201 -10.67 0.18 16.73
N GLU A 202 -11.45 -0.86 16.42
CA GLU A 202 -11.73 -1.94 17.37
C GLU A 202 -10.45 -2.70 17.74
N PHE A 203 -9.60 -3.00 16.76
CA PHE A 203 -8.30 -3.66 16.99
C PHE A 203 -7.38 -2.86 17.92
N LEU A 204 -7.32 -1.54 17.76
CA LEU A 204 -6.43 -0.68 18.54
C LEU A 204 -6.97 -0.40 19.94
N PHE A 205 -8.26 -0.14 20.05
CA PHE A 205 -8.87 0.46 21.25
C PHE A 205 -9.99 -0.38 21.88
N GLY A 206 -10.36 -1.50 21.27
CA GLY A 206 -11.43 -2.38 21.77
C GLY A 206 -12.81 -1.73 21.74
N THR A 207 -13.06 -0.79 20.85
CA THR A 207 -14.33 -0.08 20.72
C THR A 207 -14.75 0.07 19.26
N THR A 208 -16.04 -0.11 19.00
CA THR A 208 -16.69 0.15 17.70
C THR A 208 -17.37 1.52 17.64
N ASP A 209 -17.31 2.28 18.74
CA ASP A 209 -17.84 3.64 18.83
C ASP A 209 -16.87 4.61 18.15
N TYR A 210 -17.30 5.21 17.04
CA TYR A 210 -16.47 6.12 16.24
C TYR A 210 -16.06 7.40 16.98
N ASP A 211 -16.97 7.97 17.78
CA ASP A 211 -16.68 9.20 18.53
C ASP A 211 -15.65 8.94 19.62
N LYS A 212 -15.78 7.81 20.30
CA LYS A 212 -14.82 7.36 21.29
C LYS A 212 -13.47 7.02 20.65
N GLY A 213 -13.47 6.28 19.53
CA GLY A 213 -12.27 5.97 18.76
C GLY A 213 -11.55 7.23 18.27
N ALA A 214 -12.29 8.20 17.74
CA ALA A 214 -11.74 9.48 17.30
C ALA A 214 -11.18 10.33 18.45
N ALA A 215 -11.75 10.23 19.66
CA ALA A 215 -11.21 10.89 20.84
C ALA A 215 -9.86 10.28 21.27
N LEU A 216 -9.78 8.94 21.31
CA LEU A 216 -8.56 8.19 21.65
C LEU A 216 -7.42 8.40 20.63
N LEU A 217 -7.74 8.63 19.37
CA LEU A 217 -6.76 8.92 18.31
C LEU A 217 -6.17 10.34 18.41
N LYS A 218 -6.79 11.25 19.18
CA LYS A 218 -6.32 12.63 19.38
C LYS A 218 -5.43 12.80 20.62
N GLU A 219 -5.39 11.82 21.50
CA GLU A 219 -4.52 11.78 22.68
C GLU A 219 -3.10 11.31 22.32
#